data_1755fd6c8f8fc36953e43d40f4e276b4
#
_entry.id   1755fd6c8f8fc36953e43d40f4e276b4
#
_cell.length_a   1.000
_cell.length_b   1.000
_cell.length_c   1.000
_cell.angle_alpha   90.00
_cell.angle_beta   90.00
_cell.angle_gamma   90.00
#
_symmetry.space_group_name_H-M   'P 1'
#
loop_
_entity.id
_entity.type
_entity.pdbx_description
1 polymer ?
#
loop_
_entity_poly.entity_id
_entity_poly.type
_entity_poly.pdbx_seq_one_letter_code
_entity_poly.pdbx_strand_id
1 'polypeptide(L)'
;GLHVRGLDQTGLSQKAGRVSGDLRITTGAPAPSNLIGDEGADVIIAFDLLGAASPASLSAGDPTRTVLIGSASETPTGSMIGKPEVAYPELDELRTQVAAATLTERNRYVDAAGITEQLLGSAASANIFLLGFAYQHGVLPIAGTAIEEAIRLNGVAVEANLTAFAAGRAEAVSADTVVAHADGPQVHVPALPGKLATRADELGADIALRAADLLAYQSAALAGRYLDLVERAAALGDASFTEAVAVSHHLLLAYKDEYEVARLLTSPEATAAIAAAGGPGAKASWKLHPPILKSLGMKRKITVSTRVGVPIMKVLASGKRLRGTVLDPFGRTQMRKLERELIDIFESSIDTVLARVAAGTMTIDEATNIASLPQAVRGYEDLKIERADIYRSKLATALG
;
A
#
# COMPACT_ATOMS: atom_id res chain seq x y z
N GLY A 1 -23.47 27.08 23.72
CA GLY A 1 -22.89 26.40 22.56
C GLY A 1 -21.49 25.89 22.85
N LEU A 2 -20.93 25.09 21.97
CA LEU A 2 -19.54 24.67 22.03
C LEU A 2 -18.65 25.71 21.30
N HIS A 3 -17.49 26.00 21.88
CA HIS A 3 -16.43 26.76 21.23
C HIS A 3 -15.37 25.80 20.74
N VAL A 4 -14.95 25.95 19.49
CA VAL A 4 -13.94 25.07 18.86
C VAL A 4 -12.76 25.93 18.42
N ARG A 5 -11.55 25.51 18.74
CA ARG A 5 -10.30 26.06 18.25
C ARG A 5 -9.40 24.93 17.73
N GLY A 6 -8.79 25.14 16.60
CA GLY A 6 -7.87 24.18 16.00
C GLY A 6 -6.55 24.82 15.58
N LEU A 7 -5.51 23.98 15.54
CA LEU A 7 -4.19 24.34 15.02
C LEU A 7 -3.60 23.11 14.33
N ASP A 8 -3.39 23.23 13.02
CA ASP A 8 -2.73 22.17 12.25
C ASP A 8 -1.26 22.54 12.04
N GLN A 9 -0.40 21.58 12.32
CA GLN A 9 1.04 21.69 12.16
C GLN A 9 1.52 20.67 11.13
N THR A 10 2.09 21.15 10.03
CA THR A 10 2.67 20.30 8.99
C THR A 10 4.18 20.48 8.97
N GLY A 11 4.91 19.36 8.82
CA GLY A 11 6.37 19.41 8.62
C GLY A 11 6.74 19.98 7.24
N LEU A 12 7.99 20.42 7.09
CA LEU A 12 8.55 20.95 5.83
C LEU A 12 8.80 19.86 4.76
N SER A 13 8.56 18.61 5.08
CA SER A 13 8.72 17.49 4.15
C SER A 13 7.60 17.48 3.10
N GLN A 14 7.96 17.39 1.82
CA GLN A 14 6.97 17.32 0.72
C GLN A 14 6.18 16.01 0.67
N LYS A 15 6.66 14.94 1.31
CA LYS A 15 5.99 13.63 1.41
C LYS A 15 6.35 12.97 2.74
N ALA A 16 5.36 12.30 3.34
CA ALA A 16 5.51 11.54 4.59
C ALA A 16 6.13 12.34 5.76
N GLY A 17 5.91 13.65 5.78
CA GLY A 17 6.18 14.51 6.93
C GLY A 17 5.12 14.31 8.01
N ARG A 18 5.54 14.46 9.27
CA ARG A 18 4.61 14.43 10.40
C ARG A 18 3.57 15.54 10.24
N VAL A 19 2.32 15.19 10.47
CA VAL A 19 1.19 16.12 10.59
C VAL A 19 0.58 15.91 11.96
N SER A 20 0.37 16.99 12.71
CA SER A 20 -0.36 16.97 13.97
C SER A 20 -1.39 18.10 13.99
N GLY A 21 -2.57 17.83 14.53
CA GLY A 21 -3.62 18.82 14.71
C GLY A 21 -4.07 18.84 16.16
N ASP A 22 -4.09 20.03 16.75
CA ASP A 22 -4.67 20.27 18.05
C ASP A 22 -6.09 20.74 17.89
N LEU A 23 -7.04 20.12 18.59
CA LEU A 23 -8.45 20.52 18.58
C LEU A 23 -8.92 20.71 20.03
N ARG A 24 -9.35 21.92 20.34
CA ARG A 24 -9.94 22.24 21.65
C ARG A 24 -11.43 22.52 21.52
N ILE A 25 -12.21 21.77 22.26
CA ILE A 25 -13.66 21.91 22.35
C ILE A 25 -14.01 22.30 23.79
N THR A 26 -14.55 23.49 23.98
CA THR A 26 -14.88 24.01 25.31
C THR A 26 -16.34 24.47 25.40
N THR A 27 -16.89 24.40 26.62
CA THR A 27 -18.20 24.98 26.97
C THR A 27 -18.00 26.29 27.73
N GLY A 28 -18.88 27.24 27.55
CA GLY A 28 -18.82 28.53 28.27
C GLY A 28 -17.90 29.55 27.57
N ALA A 29 -16.61 29.55 27.86
CA ALA A 29 -15.65 30.49 27.25
C ALA A 29 -14.76 29.79 26.21
N PRO A 30 -14.32 30.50 25.15
CA PRO A 30 -13.32 29.98 24.21
C PRO A 30 -12.02 29.66 24.93
N ALA A 31 -11.33 28.61 24.47
CA ALA A 31 -10.00 28.26 24.99
C ALA A 31 -9.01 29.43 24.78
N PRO A 32 -8.10 29.72 25.74
CA PRO A 32 -7.15 30.83 25.62
C PRO A 32 -6.08 30.60 24.54
N SER A 33 -5.81 29.34 24.20
CA SER A 33 -4.81 28.96 23.18
C SER A 33 -5.37 27.90 22.25
N ASN A 34 -4.87 27.83 21.03
CA ASN A 34 -5.15 26.75 20.08
C ASN A 34 -4.26 25.54 20.35
N LEU A 35 -3.04 25.75 20.90
CA LEU A 35 -2.08 24.70 21.20
C LEU A 35 -2.47 23.97 22.49
N ILE A 36 -2.41 22.65 22.46
CA ILE A 36 -2.49 21.78 23.64
C ILE A 36 -1.09 21.76 24.28
N GLY A 37 -1.00 22.17 25.54
CA GLY A 37 0.24 22.11 26.31
C GLY A 37 0.56 20.72 26.81
N ASP A 38 1.68 20.61 27.54
CA ASP A 38 2.10 19.35 28.16
C ASP A 38 1.00 18.80 29.09
N GLU A 39 0.78 17.50 29.03
CA GLU A 39 -0.24 16.78 29.79
C GLU A 39 -1.67 17.33 29.57
N GLY A 40 -1.90 18.06 28.47
CA GLY A 40 -3.14 18.82 28.24
C GLY A 40 -4.20 18.08 27.41
N ALA A 41 -3.90 16.95 26.83
CA ALA A 41 -4.83 16.22 25.99
C ALA A 41 -5.77 15.31 26.81
N ASP A 42 -7.06 15.32 26.48
CA ASP A 42 -8.01 14.32 26.96
C ASP A 42 -8.01 13.07 26.08
N VAL A 43 -7.79 13.27 24.77
CA VAL A 43 -7.78 12.21 23.76
C VAL A 43 -6.64 12.46 22.76
N ILE A 44 -5.95 11.40 22.39
CA ILE A 44 -5.03 11.35 21.25
C ILE A 44 -5.62 10.40 20.21
N ILE A 45 -5.94 10.89 19.00
CA ILE A 45 -6.32 10.05 17.86
C ILE A 45 -5.09 9.91 16.98
N ALA A 46 -4.50 8.72 16.99
CA ALA A 46 -3.26 8.43 16.28
C ALA A 46 -3.52 7.69 14.96
N PHE A 47 -3.38 8.37 13.84
CA PHE A 47 -3.52 7.76 12.51
C PHE A 47 -2.36 6.83 12.17
N ASP A 48 -1.26 6.92 12.91
CA ASP A 48 -0.16 5.96 12.97
C ASP A 48 0.49 5.98 14.37
N LEU A 49 0.97 4.83 14.84
CA LEU A 49 1.58 4.71 16.16
C LEU A 49 2.98 5.31 16.22
N LEU A 50 3.71 5.32 15.12
CA LEU A 50 5.05 5.91 15.06
C LEU A 50 5.01 7.43 15.30
N GLY A 51 4.01 8.11 14.74
CA GLY A 51 3.74 9.51 15.00
C GLY A 51 3.30 9.77 16.44
N ALA A 52 2.45 8.89 16.99
CA ALA A 52 1.99 8.98 18.38
C ALA A 52 3.13 8.79 19.39
N ALA A 53 4.06 7.89 19.14
CA ALA A 53 5.22 7.62 19.98
C ALA A 53 6.30 8.73 19.90
N SER A 54 6.09 9.79 19.11
CA SER A 54 7.03 10.91 19.06
C SER A 54 7.02 11.73 20.34
N PRO A 55 8.16 12.31 20.79
CA PRO A 55 8.24 13.08 22.02
C PRO A 55 7.18 14.18 22.14
N ALA A 56 6.90 14.89 21.05
CA ALA A 56 5.91 15.96 21.06
C ALA A 56 4.45 15.49 21.14
N SER A 57 4.14 14.26 20.68
CA SER A 57 2.79 13.68 20.91
C SER A 57 2.68 13.15 22.35
N LEU A 58 3.75 12.51 22.86
CA LEU A 58 3.76 11.97 24.20
C LEU A 58 3.71 13.06 25.27
N SER A 59 4.35 14.24 25.05
CA SER A 59 4.30 15.33 26.02
C SER A 59 2.90 15.89 26.25
N ALA A 60 2.00 15.79 25.25
CA ALA A 60 0.60 16.21 25.40
C ALA A 60 -0.24 15.22 26.23
N GLY A 61 0.23 14.00 26.43
CA GLY A 61 -0.46 12.94 27.15
C GLY A 61 -0.27 13.03 28.66
N ASP A 62 -1.31 12.60 29.39
CA ASP A 62 -1.35 12.44 30.84
C ASP A 62 -1.76 10.99 31.16
N PRO A 63 -0.92 10.19 31.85
CA PRO A 63 -1.20 8.77 32.11
C PRO A 63 -2.44 8.53 32.99
N THR A 64 -2.94 9.56 33.65
CA THR A 64 -4.14 9.47 34.49
C THR A 64 -5.44 9.86 33.77
N ARG A 65 -5.33 10.44 32.57
CA ARG A 65 -6.51 11.03 31.89
C ARG A 65 -6.56 10.74 30.39
N THR A 66 -5.46 10.86 29.69
CA THR A 66 -5.44 10.82 28.21
C THR A 66 -5.75 9.43 27.67
N VAL A 67 -6.80 9.32 26.88
CA VAL A 67 -7.13 8.08 26.15
C VAL A 67 -6.52 8.14 24.76
N LEU A 68 -5.86 7.06 24.34
CA LEU A 68 -5.39 6.93 22.96
C LEU A 68 -6.30 6.00 22.15
N ILE A 69 -6.71 6.48 20.99
CA ILE A 69 -7.33 5.67 19.92
C ILE A 69 -6.36 5.64 18.75
N GLY A 70 -5.76 4.49 18.45
CA GLY A 70 -4.65 4.37 17.52
C GLY A 70 -4.88 3.40 16.37
N SER A 71 -4.42 3.78 15.18
CA SER A 71 -4.29 2.84 14.07
C SER A 71 -3.01 2.02 14.24
N ALA A 72 -3.16 0.70 14.29
CA ALA A 72 -2.06 -0.27 14.30
C ALA A 72 -1.50 -0.54 12.89
N SER A 73 -2.00 0.15 11.87
CA SER A 73 -1.49 0.02 10.51
C SER A 73 -0.05 0.51 10.43
N GLU A 74 0.82 -0.29 9.83
CA GLU A 74 2.21 0.09 9.61
C GLU A 74 2.31 1.05 8.43
N THR A 75 2.60 2.32 8.71
CA THR A 75 2.78 3.34 7.68
C THR A 75 4.25 3.76 7.62
N PRO A 76 5.04 3.23 6.66
CA PRO A 76 6.46 3.54 6.55
C PRO A 76 6.69 5.03 6.30
N THR A 77 7.67 5.61 7.01
CA THR A 77 8.10 6.99 6.77
C THR A 77 8.83 7.14 5.44
N GLY A 78 8.98 8.37 4.95
CA GLY A 78 9.74 8.64 3.73
C GLY A 78 11.20 8.15 3.81
N SER A 79 11.81 8.16 4.99
CA SER A 79 13.16 7.61 5.21
C SER A 79 13.18 6.09 5.11
N MET A 80 12.19 5.39 5.63
CA MET A 80 12.05 3.93 5.53
C MET A 80 11.79 3.49 4.08
N ILE A 81 10.97 4.25 3.34
CA ILE A 81 10.75 4.00 1.91
C ILE A 81 12.06 4.16 1.12
N GLY A 82 12.89 5.14 1.50
CA GLY A 82 14.19 5.41 0.90
C GLY A 82 15.27 4.40 1.31
N LYS A 83 15.14 3.77 2.48
CA LYS A 83 16.13 2.86 3.08
C LYS A 83 15.44 1.57 3.51
N PRO A 84 15.31 0.57 2.61
CA PRO A 84 14.61 -0.69 2.90
C PRO A 84 15.21 -1.50 4.07
N GLU A 85 16.46 -1.22 4.42
CA GLU A 85 17.14 -1.80 5.58
C GLU A 85 16.65 -1.24 6.92
N VAL A 86 15.90 -0.15 6.93
CA VAL A 86 15.28 0.41 8.13
C VAL A 86 13.90 -0.22 8.27
N ALA A 87 13.79 -1.22 9.13
CA ALA A 87 12.52 -1.85 9.47
C ALA A 87 11.58 -0.88 10.19
N TYR A 88 10.28 -1.12 10.07
CA TYR A 88 9.30 -0.46 10.93
C TYR A 88 9.49 -0.97 12.36
N PRO A 89 9.45 -0.10 13.39
CA PRO A 89 9.56 -0.55 14.78
C PRO A 89 8.44 -1.53 15.14
N GLU A 90 8.73 -2.46 16.03
CA GLU A 90 7.73 -3.40 16.53
C GLU A 90 6.54 -2.66 17.15
N LEU A 91 5.32 -3.06 16.78
CA LEU A 91 4.10 -2.39 17.26
C LEU A 91 3.98 -2.41 18.80
N ASP A 92 4.46 -3.45 19.44
CA ASP A 92 4.40 -3.58 20.90
C ASP A 92 5.38 -2.63 21.59
N GLU A 93 6.52 -2.30 20.97
CA GLU A 93 7.42 -1.25 21.47
C GLU A 93 6.75 0.12 21.39
N LEU A 94 6.10 0.43 20.28
CA LEU A 94 5.36 1.69 20.12
C LEU A 94 4.20 1.80 21.09
N ARG A 95 3.44 0.72 21.29
CA ARG A 95 2.36 0.64 22.29
C ARG A 95 2.88 0.89 23.70
N THR A 96 4.03 0.33 24.06
CA THR A 96 4.67 0.51 25.36
C THR A 96 5.07 1.98 25.58
N GLN A 97 5.65 2.63 24.57
CA GLN A 97 6.02 4.06 24.65
C GLN A 97 4.77 4.93 24.85
N VAL A 98 3.71 4.68 24.09
CA VAL A 98 2.45 5.41 24.20
C VAL A 98 1.77 5.17 25.55
N ALA A 99 1.79 3.93 26.07
CA ALA A 99 1.20 3.56 27.34
C ALA A 99 1.79 4.35 28.52
N ALA A 100 3.06 4.73 28.45
CA ALA A 100 3.72 5.53 29.49
C ALA A 100 3.15 6.96 29.63
N ALA A 101 2.49 7.48 28.59
CA ALA A 101 1.92 8.83 28.56
C ALA A 101 0.39 8.85 28.50
N THR A 102 -0.28 7.70 28.63
CA THR A 102 -1.74 7.60 28.43
C THR A 102 -2.38 6.64 29.42
N LEU A 103 -3.70 6.76 29.60
CA LEU A 103 -4.51 5.88 30.44
C LEU A 103 -4.64 4.50 29.77
N THR A 104 -3.65 3.65 29.99
CA THR A 104 -3.35 2.42 29.25
C THR A 104 -4.54 1.48 29.11
N GLU A 105 -5.32 1.27 30.15
CA GLU A 105 -6.46 0.37 30.16
C GLU A 105 -7.62 0.84 29.27
N ARG A 106 -7.62 2.12 28.91
CA ARG A 106 -8.61 2.72 28.02
C ARG A 106 -8.11 2.90 26.57
N ASN A 107 -6.84 2.66 26.31
CA ASN A 107 -6.30 2.71 24.98
C ASN A 107 -6.94 1.65 24.06
N ARG A 108 -7.20 2.01 22.81
CA ARG A 108 -7.78 1.11 21.81
C ARG A 108 -7.00 1.20 20.52
N TYR A 109 -6.82 0.05 19.89
CA TYR A 109 -6.03 -0.09 18.67
C TYR A 109 -6.82 -0.86 17.63
N VAL A 110 -6.69 -0.49 16.37
CA VAL A 110 -7.35 -1.15 15.23
C VAL A 110 -6.51 -0.96 13.97
N ASP A 111 -6.46 -1.95 13.08
CA ASP A 111 -5.84 -1.79 11.75
C ASP A 111 -6.78 -1.03 10.81
N ALA A 112 -6.81 0.31 10.95
CA ALA A 112 -7.72 1.15 10.19
C ALA A 112 -7.46 1.13 8.69
N ALA A 113 -6.19 1.09 8.25
CA ALA A 113 -5.86 1.05 6.83
C ALA A 113 -6.17 -0.31 6.21
N GLY A 114 -5.78 -1.41 6.86
CA GLY A 114 -6.06 -2.76 6.37
C GLY A 114 -7.56 -3.02 6.24
N ILE A 115 -8.35 -2.66 7.26
CA ILE A 115 -9.81 -2.84 7.21
C ILE A 115 -10.45 -1.98 6.11
N THR A 116 -10.07 -0.72 5.97
CA THR A 116 -10.64 0.13 4.91
C THR A 116 -10.20 -0.28 3.52
N GLU A 117 -9.00 -0.80 3.36
CA GLU A 117 -8.54 -1.36 2.08
C GLU A 117 -9.35 -2.61 1.70
N GLN A 118 -9.63 -3.49 2.65
CA GLN A 118 -10.49 -4.65 2.42
C GLN A 118 -11.94 -4.26 2.13
N LEU A 119 -12.48 -3.28 2.85
CA LEU A 119 -13.89 -2.86 2.71
C LEU A 119 -14.13 -2.00 1.46
N LEU A 120 -13.24 -1.06 1.17
CA LEU A 120 -13.45 0.00 0.17
C LEU A 120 -12.45 -0.07 -1.01
N GLY A 121 -11.49 -0.99 -0.97
CA GLY A 121 -10.42 -1.08 -1.97
C GLY A 121 -9.36 0.00 -1.86
N SER A 122 -9.36 0.77 -0.79
CA SER A 122 -8.42 1.87 -0.58
C SER A 122 -8.36 2.27 0.87
N ALA A 123 -7.15 2.51 1.38
CA ALA A 123 -6.95 3.07 2.71
C ALA A 123 -7.23 4.59 2.80
N ALA A 124 -7.71 5.23 1.72
CA ALA A 124 -7.91 6.69 1.69
C ALA A 124 -8.89 7.22 2.76
N SER A 125 -9.83 6.39 3.21
CA SER A 125 -10.81 6.73 4.26
C SER A 125 -10.47 6.16 5.64
N ALA A 126 -9.24 5.66 5.86
CA ALA A 126 -8.82 5.07 7.13
C ALA A 126 -8.89 6.06 8.31
N ASN A 127 -8.64 7.34 8.04
CA ASN A 127 -8.80 8.41 9.02
C ASN A 127 -10.25 8.58 9.48
N ILE A 128 -11.21 8.50 8.57
CA ILE A 128 -12.65 8.59 8.87
C ILE A 128 -13.15 7.31 9.55
N PHE A 129 -12.61 6.15 9.18
CA PHE A 129 -12.85 4.90 9.89
C PHE A 129 -12.39 5.01 11.35
N LEU A 130 -11.15 5.46 11.58
CA LEU A 130 -10.62 5.65 12.94
C LEU A 130 -11.43 6.67 13.74
N LEU A 131 -11.95 7.72 13.10
CA LEU A 131 -12.86 8.68 13.72
C LEU A 131 -14.16 8.01 14.17
N GLY A 132 -14.74 7.11 13.36
CA GLY A 132 -15.92 6.31 13.70
C GLY A 132 -15.66 5.36 14.88
N PHE A 133 -14.49 4.71 14.88
CA PHE A 133 -14.03 3.85 15.97
C PHE A 133 -13.87 4.66 17.28
N ALA A 134 -13.22 5.82 17.22
CA ALA A 134 -13.07 6.72 18.37
C ALA A 134 -14.42 7.23 18.89
N TYR A 135 -15.32 7.61 17.99
CA TYR A 135 -16.67 8.06 18.36
C TYR A 135 -17.43 6.99 19.14
N GLN A 136 -17.40 5.76 18.68
CA GLN A 136 -18.13 4.65 19.33
C GLN A 136 -17.54 4.29 20.70
N HIS A 137 -16.25 4.51 20.92
CA HIS A 137 -15.63 4.39 22.26
C HIS A 137 -15.95 5.56 23.19
N GLY A 138 -16.76 6.53 22.76
CA GLY A 138 -17.27 7.61 23.62
C GLY A 138 -16.24 8.67 23.97
N VAL A 139 -15.17 8.81 23.22
CA VAL A 139 -14.09 9.78 23.51
C VAL A 139 -14.31 11.14 22.83
N LEU A 140 -15.32 11.27 21.97
CA LEU A 140 -15.64 12.50 21.26
C LEU A 140 -16.90 13.16 21.81
N PRO A 141 -16.87 14.46 22.20
CA PRO A 141 -17.99 15.16 22.80
C PRO A 141 -18.96 15.76 21.77
N ILE A 142 -19.17 15.11 20.63
CA ILE A 142 -20.02 15.56 19.50
C ILE A 142 -20.92 14.41 19.05
N ALA A 143 -22.08 14.77 18.50
CA ALA A 143 -23.03 13.77 18.01
C ALA A 143 -22.54 13.14 16.69
N GLY A 144 -22.77 11.82 16.51
CA GLY A 144 -22.41 11.12 15.27
C GLY A 144 -23.08 11.72 14.02
N THR A 145 -24.34 12.17 14.17
CA THR A 145 -25.04 12.88 13.08
C THR A 145 -24.37 14.18 12.65
N ALA A 146 -23.70 14.88 13.58
CA ALA A 146 -22.94 16.09 13.25
C ALA A 146 -21.65 15.74 12.48
N ILE A 147 -21.00 14.61 12.80
CA ILE A 147 -19.85 14.12 12.03
C ILE A 147 -20.28 13.71 10.62
N GLU A 148 -21.37 12.97 10.49
CA GLU A 148 -21.91 12.55 9.19
C GLU A 148 -22.29 13.77 8.34
N GLU A 149 -22.89 14.81 8.93
CA GLU A 149 -23.20 16.04 8.21
C GLU A 149 -21.93 16.79 7.78
N ALA A 150 -20.90 16.83 8.62
CA ALA A 150 -19.61 17.41 8.26
C ALA A 150 -18.96 16.66 7.09
N ILE A 151 -19.08 15.33 7.03
CA ILE A 151 -18.63 14.52 5.88
C ILE A 151 -19.40 14.93 4.61
N ARG A 152 -20.72 15.10 4.68
CA ARG A 152 -21.53 15.53 3.54
C ARG A 152 -21.16 16.94 3.07
N LEU A 153 -20.96 17.86 4.01
CA LEU A 153 -20.56 19.26 3.71
C LEU A 153 -19.17 19.36 3.09
N ASN A 154 -18.24 18.48 3.50
CA ASN A 154 -16.91 18.42 2.90
C ASN A 154 -16.94 18.02 1.41
N GLY A 155 -17.93 17.23 0.99
CA GLY A 155 -18.20 16.93 -0.42
C GLY A 155 -17.21 16.00 -1.11
N VAL A 156 -16.18 15.49 -0.40
CA VAL A 156 -15.16 14.61 -0.97
C VAL A 156 -15.44 13.18 -0.57
N ALA A 157 -15.57 12.27 -1.56
CA ALA A 157 -15.78 10.84 -1.37
C ALA A 157 -16.86 10.52 -0.32
N VAL A 158 -17.98 11.25 -0.34
CA VAL A 158 -18.99 11.27 0.74
C VAL A 158 -19.46 9.89 1.12
N GLU A 159 -19.88 9.07 0.15
CA GLU A 159 -20.40 7.72 0.40
C GLU A 159 -19.32 6.80 1.02
N ALA A 160 -18.11 6.84 0.49
CA ALA A 160 -16.99 6.06 1.02
C ALA A 160 -16.66 6.46 2.46
N ASN A 161 -16.66 7.76 2.75
CA ASN A 161 -16.37 8.28 4.08
C ASN A 161 -17.52 7.99 5.08
N LEU A 162 -18.77 8.07 4.66
CA LEU A 162 -19.90 7.66 5.52
C LEU A 162 -19.84 6.16 5.82
N THR A 163 -19.52 5.34 4.81
CA THR A 163 -19.33 3.88 4.99
C THR A 163 -18.16 3.61 5.94
N ALA A 164 -17.02 4.28 5.77
CA ALA A 164 -15.87 4.14 6.65
C ALA A 164 -16.21 4.54 8.10
N PHE A 165 -16.93 5.64 8.30
CA PHE A 165 -17.36 6.07 9.63
C PHE A 165 -18.27 5.03 10.30
N ALA A 166 -19.26 4.52 9.57
CA ALA A 166 -20.17 3.49 10.06
C ALA A 166 -19.42 2.18 10.37
N ALA A 167 -18.49 1.79 9.50
CA ALA A 167 -17.66 0.60 9.68
C ALA A 167 -16.76 0.71 10.93
N GLY A 168 -16.12 1.86 11.15
CA GLY A 168 -15.33 2.08 12.38
C GLY A 168 -16.15 1.99 13.64
N ARG A 169 -17.39 2.46 13.61
CA ARG A 169 -18.35 2.30 14.73
C ARG A 169 -18.72 0.83 14.97
N ALA A 170 -18.97 0.09 13.90
CA ALA A 170 -19.30 -1.34 13.98
C ALA A 170 -18.14 -2.15 14.55
N GLU A 171 -16.92 -1.89 14.09
CA GLU A 171 -15.70 -2.54 14.55
C GLU A 171 -15.43 -2.32 16.05
N ALA A 172 -15.73 -1.14 16.58
CA ALA A 172 -15.61 -0.83 18.00
C ALA A 172 -16.59 -1.62 18.89
N VAL A 173 -17.69 -2.11 18.32
CA VAL A 173 -18.70 -2.92 19.05
C VAL A 173 -18.37 -4.40 18.98
N SER A 174 -17.88 -4.87 17.85
CA SER A 174 -17.57 -6.28 17.63
C SER A 174 -16.38 -6.36 16.67
N ALA A 175 -15.20 -6.59 17.21
CA ALA A 175 -13.96 -6.74 16.46
C ALA A 175 -14.10 -7.82 15.37
N ASP A 176 -13.44 -7.61 14.25
CA ASP A 176 -13.46 -8.47 13.06
C ASP A 176 -14.81 -8.58 12.32
N THR A 177 -15.86 -7.93 12.82
CA THR A 177 -17.19 -8.00 12.18
C THR A 177 -17.19 -7.34 10.81
N VAL A 178 -16.47 -6.24 10.66
CA VAL A 178 -16.41 -5.48 9.40
C VAL A 178 -15.70 -6.28 8.33
N VAL A 179 -14.58 -6.90 8.67
CA VAL A 179 -13.78 -7.74 7.75
C VAL A 179 -14.56 -8.98 7.33
N ALA A 180 -15.27 -9.63 8.27
CA ALA A 180 -16.05 -10.83 8.00
C ALA A 180 -17.23 -10.57 7.01
N HIS A 181 -17.69 -9.32 6.90
CA HIS A 181 -18.79 -8.91 6.01
C HIS A 181 -18.34 -8.04 4.83
N ALA A 182 -17.04 -7.74 4.75
CA ALA A 182 -16.50 -7.02 3.62
C ALA A 182 -16.41 -7.97 2.40
N ASP A 183 -17.31 -7.81 1.46
CA ASP A 183 -17.01 -8.19 0.08
C ASP A 183 -15.89 -7.25 -0.38
N GLY A 184 -14.64 -7.61 -0.08
CA GLY A 184 -13.47 -6.81 -0.43
C GLY A 184 -13.49 -6.44 -1.91
N PRO A 185 -12.73 -5.40 -2.34
CA PRO A 185 -12.71 -5.01 -3.73
C PRO A 185 -12.32 -6.24 -4.54
N GLN A 186 -13.25 -6.71 -5.35
CA GLN A 186 -12.98 -7.80 -6.26
C GLN A 186 -11.96 -7.31 -7.27
N VAL A 187 -10.70 -7.66 -7.06
CA VAL A 187 -9.66 -7.44 -8.07
C VAL A 187 -10.09 -8.23 -9.29
N HIS A 188 -10.51 -7.53 -10.32
CA HIS A 188 -11.02 -8.15 -11.54
C HIS A 188 -9.82 -8.69 -12.33
N VAL A 189 -9.38 -9.90 -11.99
CA VAL A 189 -8.40 -10.64 -12.79
C VAL A 189 -9.13 -11.61 -13.71
N PRO A 190 -8.67 -11.79 -14.95
CA PRO A 190 -9.26 -12.74 -15.86
C PRO A 190 -9.10 -14.17 -15.30
N ALA A 191 -10.09 -15.02 -15.50
CA ALA A 191 -9.97 -16.41 -15.17
C ALA A 191 -8.81 -17.07 -15.96
N LEU A 192 -7.99 -17.84 -15.27
CA LEU A 192 -6.94 -18.61 -15.90
C LEU A 192 -7.53 -19.69 -16.80
N PRO A 193 -6.96 -19.92 -18.00
CA PRO A 193 -7.49 -20.94 -18.91
C PRO A 193 -7.06 -22.36 -18.50
N GLY A 194 -8.02 -23.27 -18.47
CA GLY A 194 -7.83 -24.73 -18.44
C GLY A 194 -6.73 -25.21 -17.49
N LYS A 195 -5.68 -25.81 -18.04
CA LYS A 195 -4.57 -26.40 -17.27
C LYS A 195 -3.84 -25.39 -16.36
N LEU A 196 -3.78 -24.10 -16.72
CA LEU A 196 -3.14 -23.09 -15.86
C LEU A 196 -3.97 -22.85 -14.59
N ALA A 197 -5.30 -22.88 -14.67
CA ALA A 197 -6.15 -22.77 -13.50
C ALA A 197 -5.91 -23.92 -12.52
N THR A 198 -5.93 -25.17 -12.99
CA THR A 198 -5.68 -26.35 -12.14
C THR A 198 -4.32 -26.26 -11.45
N ARG A 199 -3.26 -25.94 -12.19
CA ARG A 199 -1.89 -25.80 -11.64
C ARG A 199 -1.81 -24.71 -10.56
N ALA A 200 -2.45 -23.58 -10.81
CA ALA A 200 -2.44 -22.45 -9.89
C ALA A 200 -3.25 -22.74 -8.62
N ASP A 201 -4.40 -23.40 -8.74
CA ASP A 201 -5.25 -23.77 -7.61
C ASP A 201 -4.58 -24.78 -6.68
N GLU A 202 -3.79 -25.72 -7.23
CA GLU A 202 -2.99 -26.68 -6.46
C GLU A 202 -1.91 -26.00 -5.61
N LEU A 203 -1.41 -24.83 -6.05
CA LEU A 203 -0.38 -24.04 -5.34
C LEU A 203 -0.96 -23.02 -4.34
N GLY A 204 -2.27 -22.74 -4.41
CA GLY A 204 -2.97 -21.87 -3.50
C GLY A 204 -3.47 -20.56 -4.10
N ALA A 205 -4.43 -19.95 -3.41
CA ALA A 205 -5.20 -18.81 -3.91
C ALA A 205 -4.33 -17.58 -4.27
N ASP A 206 -3.30 -17.28 -3.47
CA ASP A 206 -2.40 -16.14 -3.71
C ASP A 206 -1.54 -16.32 -4.96
N ILE A 207 -1.09 -17.55 -5.22
CA ILE A 207 -0.33 -17.88 -6.43
C ILE A 207 -1.25 -17.85 -7.65
N ALA A 208 -2.49 -18.34 -7.51
CA ALA A 208 -3.50 -18.26 -8.56
C ALA A 208 -3.84 -16.80 -8.93
N LEU A 209 -3.97 -15.93 -7.95
CA LEU A 209 -4.21 -14.50 -8.17
C LEU A 209 -3.05 -13.83 -8.94
N ARG A 210 -1.80 -14.10 -8.55
CA ARG A 210 -0.61 -13.59 -9.25
C ARG A 210 -0.49 -14.13 -10.67
N ALA A 211 -0.79 -15.40 -10.90
CA ALA A 211 -0.80 -15.98 -12.23
C ALA A 211 -1.89 -15.35 -13.12
N ALA A 212 -3.08 -15.09 -12.57
CA ALA A 212 -4.16 -14.41 -13.26
C ALA A 212 -3.83 -12.95 -13.58
N ASP A 213 -3.12 -12.24 -12.69
CA ASP A 213 -2.61 -10.90 -12.97
C ASP A 213 -1.58 -10.91 -14.12
N LEU A 214 -0.67 -11.87 -14.19
CA LEU A 214 0.29 -12.03 -15.28
C LEU A 214 -0.40 -12.34 -16.62
N LEU A 215 -1.51 -13.07 -16.61
CA LEU A 215 -2.37 -13.25 -17.78
C LEU A 215 -2.97 -11.90 -18.23
N ALA A 216 -3.47 -11.10 -17.27
CA ALA A 216 -3.97 -9.75 -17.56
C ALA A 216 -2.86 -8.83 -18.03
N TYR A 217 -1.70 -8.89 -17.39
CA TYR A 217 -0.51 -8.10 -17.68
C TYR A 217 0.01 -8.34 -19.11
N GLN A 218 0.14 -9.60 -19.53
CA GLN A 218 0.66 -9.91 -20.86
C GLN A 218 -0.02 -11.10 -21.53
N SER A 219 0.13 -12.33 -21.01
CA SER A 219 -0.30 -13.54 -21.72
C SER A 219 -0.33 -14.79 -20.85
N ALA A 220 -1.02 -15.83 -21.33
CA ALA A 220 -1.00 -17.16 -20.73
C ALA A 220 0.41 -17.79 -20.70
N ALA A 221 1.27 -17.48 -21.67
CA ALA A 221 2.65 -17.96 -21.66
C ALA A 221 3.46 -17.37 -20.49
N LEU A 222 3.25 -16.08 -20.16
CA LEU A 222 3.91 -15.46 -19.01
C LEU A 222 3.42 -16.05 -17.68
N ALA A 223 2.11 -16.27 -17.56
CA ALA A 223 1.54 -16.95 -16.40
C ALA A 223 2.08 -18.41 -16.28
N GLY A 224 2.26 -19.11 -17.39
CA GLY A 224 2.89 -20.42 -17.42
C GLY A 224 4.35 -20.40 -16.95
N ARG A 225 5.18 -19.46 -17.46
CA ARG A 225 6.57 -19.24 -17.01
C ARG A 225 6.66 -19.02 -15.49
N TYR A 226 5.73 -18.22 -14.97
CA TYR A 226 5.63 -17.98 -13.53
C TYR A 226 5.35 -19.28 -12.75
N LEU A 227 4.31 -20.03 -13.14
CA LEU A 227 3.94 -21.27 -12.47
C LEU A 227 5.04 -22.33 -12.57
N ASP A 228 5.74 -22.44 -13.71
CA ASP A 228 6.84 -23.39 -13.90
C ASP A 228 7.94 -23.22 -12.83
N LEU A 229 8.31 -21.99 -12.48
CA LEU A 229 9.31 -21.75 -11.42
C LEU A 229 8.75 -21.99 -10.03
N VAL A 230 7.52 -21.54 -9.76
CA VAL A 230 6.88 -21.70 -8.45
C VAL A 230 6.61 -23.18 -8.12
N GLU A 231 6.18 -23.99 -9.08
CA GLU A 231 6.01 -25.46 -8.90
C GLU A 231 7.32 -26.12 -8.52
N ARG A 232 8.43 -25.73 -9.17
CA ARG A 232 9.75 -26.28 -8.83
C ARG A 232 10.19 -25.88 -7.42
N ALA A 233 9.87 -24.67 -6.99
CA ALA A 233 10.12 -24.25 -5.61
C ALA A 233 9.24 -25.00 -4.62
N ALA A 234 7.95 -25.19 -4.93
CA ALA A 234 7.00 -25.90 -4.09
C ALA A 234 7.36 -27.40 -3.93
N ALA A 235 8.05 -27.99 -4.90
CA ALA A 235 8.52 -29.37 -4.82
C ALA A 235 9.51 -29.63 -3.67
N LEU A 236 10.14 -28.59 -3.08
CA LEU A 236 10.95 -28.70 -1.87
C LEU A 236 10.11 -28.89 -0.59
N GLY A 237 8.80 -28.65 -0.64
CA GLY A 237 7.87 -28.84 0.49
C GLY A 237 7.93 -27.75 1.56
N ASP A 238 8.59 -26.61 1.29
CA ASP A 238 8.64 -25.47 2.21
C ASP A 238 7.78 -24.31 1.70
N ALA A 239 6.82 -23.90 2.54
CA ALA A 239 5.86 -22.85 2.20
C ALA A 239 6.51 -21.47 2.13
N SER A 240 7.43 -21.14 3.04
CA SER A 240 8.09 -19.84 3.12
C SER A 240 8.99 -19.60 1.91
N PHE A 241 9.75 -20.62 1.51
CA PHE A 241 10.56 -20.57 0.29
C PHE A 241 9.70 -20.42 -0.96
N THR A 242 8.61 -21.21 -1.05
CA THR A 242 7.66 -21.14 -2.17
C THR A 242 7.05 -19.75 -2.30
N GLU A 243 6.61 -19.16 -1.19
CA GLU A 243 6.07 -17.80 -1.17
C GLU A 243 7.11 -16.75 -1.57
N ALA A 244 8.33 -16.84 -1.04
CA ALA A 244 9.42 -15.93 -1.39
C ALA A 244 9.72 -15.94 -2.89
N VAL A 245 9.76 -17.13 -3.51
CA VAL A 245 9.92 -17.27 -4.97
C VAL A 245 8.72 -16.71 -5.71
N ALA A 246 7.50 -17.03 -5.29
CA ALA A 246 6.27 -16.57 -5.93
C ALA A 246 6.15 -15.05 -5.92
N VAL A 247 6.37 -14.40 -4.78
CA VAL A 247 6.31 -12.95 -4.62
C VAL A 247 7.40 -12.26 -5.46
N SER A 248 8.63 -12.72 -5.36
CA SER A 248 9.79 -12.11 -6.04
C SER A 248 9.70 -12.26 -7.56
N HIS A 249 9.31 -13.45 -8.04
CA HIS A 249 9.17 -13.71 -9.48
C HIS A 249 8.06 -12.88 -10.10
N HIS A 250 6.87 -12.82 -9.44
CA HIS A 250 5.78 -11.95 -9.88
C HIS A 250 6.20 -10.48 -9.93
N LEU A 251 6.88 -9.98 -8.88
CA LEU A 251 7.39 -8.59 -8.82
C LEU A 251 8.30 -8.24 -10.00
N LEU A 252 9.17 -9.17 -10.39
CA LEU A 252 10.09 -8.98 -11.50
C LEU A 252 9.40 -9.10 -12.85
N LEU A 253 8.46 -10.05 -13.03
CA LEU A 253 7.72 -10.27 -14.26
C LEU A 253 6.73 -9.12 -14.55
N ALA A 254 6.05 -8.62 -13.52
CA ALA A 254 5.02 -7.58 -13.64
C ALA A 254 5.57 -6.15 -13.47
N TYR A 255 6.71 -5.84 -14.09
CA TYR A 255 7.28 -4.50 -14.01
C TYR A 255 6.38 -3.44 -14.66
N LYS A 256 6.33 -2.25 -14.05
CA LYS A 256 5.46 -1.15 -14.48
C LYS A 256 6.01 -0.46 -15.72
N ASP A 257 5.47 -0.79 -16.87
CA ASP A 257 5.77 -0.14 -18.16
C ASP A 257 4.58 0.67 -18.70
N GLU A 258 4.74 1.18 -19.92
CA GLU A 258 3.75 2.03 -20.57
C GLU A 258 2.44 1.29 -20.87
N TYR A 259 2.52 0.00 -21.23
CA TYR A 259 1.35 -0.85 -21.46
C TYR A 259 0.59 -1.10 -20.18
N GLU A 260 1.31 -1.39 -19.09
CA GLU A 260 0.73 -1.64 -17.78
C GLU A 260 0.11 -0.39 -17.18
N VAL A 261 0.79 0.77 -17.29
CA VAL A 261 0.19 2.05 -16.90
C VAL A 261 -1.10 2.31 -17.65
N ALA A 262 -1.12 2.04 -18.94
CA ALA A 262 -2.32 2.22 -19.77
C ALA A 262 -3.45 1.27 -19.35
N ARG A 263 -3.15 -0.01 -19.04
CA ARG A 263 -4.11 -1.00 -18.54
C ARG A 263 -4.73 -0.54 -17.23
N LEU A 264 -3.90 -0.17 -16.25
CA LEU A 264 -4.35 0.27 -14.93
C LEU A 264 -5.18 1.56 -14.99
N LEU A 265 -4.78 2.54 -15.80
CA LEU A 265 -5.52 3.80 -15.94
C LEU A 265 -6.89 3.64 -16.62
N THR A 266 -7.11 2.55 -17.35
CA THR A 266 -8.36 2.26 -18.06
C THR A 266 -9.16 1.10 -17.48
N SER A 267 -8.74 0.60 -16.31
CA SER A 267 -9.43 -0.48 -15.62
C SER A 267 -10.78 -0.02 -15.05
N PRO A 268 -11.72 -0.94 -14.82
CA PRO A 268 -12.99 -0.66 -14.14
C PRO A 268 -12.75 -0.03 -12.76
N GLU A 269 -11.76 -0.52 -12.01
CA GLU A 269 -11.40 -0.05 -10.67
C GLU A 269 -10.93 1.42 -10.70
N ALA A 270 -10.08 1.78 -11.68
CA ALA A 270 -9.64 3.17 -11.85
C ALA A 270 -10.82 4.09 -12.18
N THR A 271 -11.76 3.60 -12.98
CA THR A 271 -12.98 4.35 -13.33
C THR A 271 -13.87 4.54 -12.10
N ALA A 272 -14.07 3.48 -11.30
CA ALA A 272 -14.82 3.53 -10.06
C ALA A 272 -14.17 4.47 -9.03
N ALA A 273 -12.83 4.40 -8.87
CA ALA A 273 -12.08 5.29 -7.97
C ALA A 273 -12.21 6.77 -8.37
N ILE A 274 -12.18 7.10 -9.67
CA ILE A 274 -12.41 8.47 -10.14
C ILE A 274 -13.83 8.94 -9.82
N ALA A 275 -14.84 8.09 -10.01
CA ALA A 275 -16.23 8.41 -9.70
C ALA A 275 -16.45 8.60 -8.20
N ALA A 276 -15.86 7.74 -7.37
CA ALA A 276 -15.92 7.83 -5.91
C ALA A 276 -15.27 9.12 -5.38
N ALA A 277 -14.10 9.49 -5.93
CA ALA A 277 -13.37 10.68 -5.48
C ALA A 277 -14.03 12.00 -5.92
N GLY A 278 -14.64 12.04 -7.10
CA GLY A 278 -15.14 13.29 -7.71
C GLY A 278 -16.66 13.43 -7.77
N GLY A 279 -17.41 12.38 -7.44
CA GLY A 279 -18.87 12.32 -7.58
C GLY A 279 -19.37 12.24 -9.04
N PRO A 280 -20.70 12.17 -9.25
CA PRO A 280 -21.30 12.09 -10.58
C PRO A 280 -20.92 13.28 -11.46
N GLY A 281 -20.36 12.99 -12.64
CA GLY A 281 -19.97 14.03 -13.61
C GLY A 281 -18.60 14.67 -13.40
N ALA A 282 -17.79 14.17 -12.47
CA ALA A 282 -16.44 14.66 -12.25
C ALA A 282 -15.58 14.62 -13.53
N LYS A 283 -14.83 15.68 -13.77
CA LYS A 283 -13.88 15.77 -14.87
C LYS A 283 -12.49 15.38 -14.35
N ALA A 284 -12.03 14.20 -14.69
CA ALA A 284 -10.68 13.75 -14.37
C ALA A 284 -9.69 14.05 -15.48
N SER A 285 -8.43 14.27 -15.11
CA SER A 285 -7.31 14.37 -16.03
C SER A 285 -6.09 13.68 -15.44
N TRP A 286 -5.28 13.07 -16.31
CA TRP A 286 -4.03 12.44 -15.93
C TRP A 286 -2.87 13.39 -16.16
N LYS A 287 -1.92 13.42 -15.21
CA LYS A 287 -0.63 14.08 -15.39
C LYS A 287 0.41 13.02 -15.77
N LEU A 288 0.67 12.92 -17.06
CA LEU A 288 1.58 11.92 -17.64
C LEU A 288 2.96 12.52 -17.89
N HIS A 289 4.00 11.71 -17.71
CA HIS A 289 5.37 12.04 -18.07
C HIS A 289 5.96 10.90 -18.92
N PRO A 290 5.56 10.79 -20.21
CA PRO A 290 6.01 9.69 -21.04
C PRO A 290 7.53 9.67 -21.17
N PRO A 291 8.23 8.53 -20.92
CA PRO A 291 9.69 8.43 -20.98
C PRO A 291 10.28 8.85 -22.33
N ILE A 292 9.60 8.54 -23.44
CA ILE A 292 10.03 8.95 -24.79
C ILE A 292 10.06 10.47 -24.92
N LEU A 293 9.06 11.17 -24.40
CA LEU A 293 9.01 12.63 -24.45
C LEU A 293 10.00 13.26 -23.48
N LYS A 294 10.30 12.59 -22.37
CA LYS A 294 11.37 12.97 -21.45
C LYS A 294 12.74 12.88 -22.14
N SER A 295 13.03 11.80 -22.87
CA SER A 295 14.27 11.65 -23.64
C SER A 295 14.42 12.65 -24.78
N LEU A 296 13.31 13.22 -25.26
CA LEU A 296 13.27 14.31 -26.24
C LEU A 296 13.32 15.70 -25.59
N GLY A 297 13.65 15.79 -24.27
CA GLY A 297 13.85 17.06 -23.57
C GLY A 297 12.62 17.65 -22.88
N MET A 298 11.51 16.94 -22.80
CA MET A 298 10.32 17.42 -22.10
C MET A 298 10.55 17.43 -20.57
N LYS A 299 10.51 18.62 -19.97
CA LYS A 299 10.67 18.82 -18.51
C LYS A 299 9.34 18.90 -17.74
N ARG A 300 8.21 19.05 -18.43
CA ARG A 300 6.89 19.23 -17.80
C ARG A 300 5.99 18.02 -18.05
N LYS A 301 5.13 17.72 -17.05
CA LYS A 301 4.08 16.69 -17.19
C LYS A 301 2.99 17.20 -18.13
N ILE A 302 2.49 16.33 -19.01
CA ILE A 302 1.34 16.61 -19.89
C ILE A 302 0.06 16.32 -19.08
N THR A 303 -0.88 17.24 -19.15
CA THR A 303 -2.22 17.00 -18.61
C THR A 303 -3.14 16.53 -19.73
N VAL A 304 -3.66 15.31 -19.61
CA VAL A 304 -4.54 14.69 -20.61
C VAL A 304 -5.90 14.45 -19.97
N SER A 305 -6.96 15.04 -20.53
CA SER A 305 -8.33 14.76 -20.10
C SER A 305 -8.67 13.29 -20.30
N THR A 306 -9.37 12.65 -19.36
CA THR A 306 -9.79 11.26 -19.46
C THR A 306 -10.65 10.99 -20.70
N ARG A 307 -11.45 11.96 -21.16
CA ARG A 307 -12.25 11.83 -22.39
C ARG A 307 -11.41 11.51 -23.63
N VAL A 308 -10.25 12.13 -23.75
CA VAL A 308 -9.33 11.93 -24.89
C VAL A 308 -8.33 10.82 -24.57
N GLY A 309 -7.88 10.77 -23.33
CA GLY A 309 -6.85 9.83 -22.89
C GLY A 309 -7.31 8.38 -22.84
N VAL A 310 -8.57 8.09 -22.44
CA VAL A 310 -9.06 6.70 -22.32
C VAL A 310 -8.99 5.93 -23.63
N PRO A 311 -9.46 6.43 -24.78
CA PRO A 311 -9.29 5.71 -26.05
C PRO A 311 -7.84 5.43 -26.40
N ILE A 312 -6.96 6.42 -26.21
CA ILE A 312 -5.52 6.28 -26.51
C ILE A 312 -4.90 5.23 -25.61
N MET A 313 -5.19 5.26 -24.30
CA MET A 313 -4.67 4.28 -23.34
C MET A 313 -5.20 2.87 -23.60
N LYS A 314 -6.46 2.71 -24.02
CA LYS A 314 -6.99 1.39 -24.42
C LYS A 314 -6.24 0.80 -25.63
N VAL A 315 -5.92 1.61 -26.64
CA VAL A 315 -5.10 1.18 -27.77
C VAL A 315 -3.71 0.81 -27.28
N LEU A 316 -3.08 1.62 -26.42
CA LEU A 316 -1.76 1.33 -25.86
C LEU A 316 -1.79 0.03 -25.03
N ALA A 317 -2.75 -0.15 -24.15
CA ALA A 317 -2.91 -1.37 -23.36
C ALA A 317 -3.08 -2.63 -24.23
N SER A 318 -3.74 -2.53 -25.38
CA SER A 318 -3.88 -3.67 -26.31
C SER A 318 -2.54 -4.13 -26.90
N GLY A 319 -1.55 -3.24 -26.93
CA GLY A 319 -0.17 -3.54 -27.36
C GLY A 319 0.65 -4.38 -26.39
N LYS A 320 0.12 -4.82 -25.25
CA LYS A 320 0.83 -5.57 -24.22
C LYS A 320 1.57 -6.84 -24.72
N ARG A 321 1.10 -7.44 -25.81
CA ARG A 321 1.75 -8.61 -26.45
C ARG A 321 3.04 -8.27 -27.19
N LEU A 322 3.30 -7.00 -27.47
CA LEU A 322 4.54 -6.55 -28.11
C LEU A 322 5.69 -6.46 -27.09
N ARG A 323 5.39 -6.46 -25.80
CA ARG A 323 6.37 -6.36 -24.71
C ARG A 323 7.48 -7.38 -24.87
N GLY A 324 8.72 -6.89 -24.89
CA GLY A 324 9.91 -7.71 -25.02
C GLY A 324 10.17 -8.27 -26.41
N THR A 325 9.36 -7.96 -27.43
CA THR A 325 9.61 -8.34 -28.81
C THR A 325 10.44 -7.28 -29.56
N VAL A 326 10.91 -7.60 -30.76
CA VAL A 326 11.63 -6.65 -31.61
C VAL A 326 10.78 -5.45 -32.05
N LEU A 327 9.46 -5.60 -32.01
CA LEU A 327 8.47 -4.57 -32.33
C LEU A 327 8.06 -3.71 -31.11
N ASP A 328 8.62 -3.98 -29.93
CA ASP A 328 8.34 -3.20 -28.71
C ASP A 328 9.03 -1.82 -28.79
N PRO A 329 8.29 -0.72 -29.00
CA PRO A 329 8.88 0.61 -29.13
C PRO A 329 9.50 1.10 -27.80
N PHE A 330 9.05 0.59 -26.65
CA PHE A 330 9.52 0.98 -25.32
C PHE A 330 10.65 0.08 -24.83
N GLY A 331 10.74 -1.15 -25.33
CA GLY A 331 11.64 -2.20 -24.86
C GLY A 331 13.14 -1.95 -25.01
N ARG A 332 13.52 -0.88 -25.74
CA ARG A 332 14.93 -0.57 -26.05
C ARG A 332 15.61 0.32 -25.01
N THR A 333 14.86 0.88 -24.06
CA THR A 333 15.42 1.74 -23.03
C THR A 333 16.31 0.94 -22.07
N GLN A 334 17.29 1.60 -21.44
CA GLN A 334 18.20 0.98 -20.46
C GLN A 334 17.40 0.34 -19.33
N MET A 335 16.36 1.01 -18.84
CA MET A 335 15.50 0.50 -17.77
C MET A 335 14.82 -0.82 -18.17
N ARG A 336 14.25 -0.90 -19.38
CA ARG A 336 13.56 -2.12 -19.85
C ARG A 336 14.52 -3.29 -20.08
N LYS A 337 15.76 -2.99 -20.49
CA LYS A 337 16.81 -4.00 -20.59
C LYS A 337 17.17 -4.55 -19.20
N LEU A 338 17.36 -3.64 -18.22
CA LEU A 338 17.63 -4.00 -16.84
C LEU A 338 16.50 -4.87 -16.26
N GLU A 339 15.25 -4.48 -16.43
CA GLU A 339 14.10 -5.24 -15.89
C GLU A 339 14.05 -6.67 -16.43
N ARG A 340 14.29 -6.87 -17.73
CA ARG A 340 14.37 -8.22 -18.32
C ARG A 340 15.58 -9.01 -17.82
N GLU A 341 16.74 -8.37 -17.74
CA GLU A 341 17.95 -8.99 -17.21
C GLU A 341 17.76 -9.50 -15.76
N LEU A 342 17.07 -8.72 -14.92
CA LEU A 342 16.79 -9.11 -13.55
C LEU A 342 15.90 -10.36 -13.45
N ILE A 343 14.98 -10.55 -14.39
CA ILE A 343 14.17 -11.78 -14.46
C ILE A 343 15.09 -12.99 -14.73
N ASP A 344 15.94 -12.89 -15.74
CA ASP A 344 16.83 -13.99 -16.14
C ASP A 344 17.86 -14.30 -15.04
N ILE A 345 18.40 -13.28 -14.36
CA ILE A 345 19.28 -13.44 -13.20
C ILE A 345 18.54 -14.19 -12.07
N PHE A 346 17.31 -13.77 -11.76
CA PHE A 346 16.54 -14.39 -10.69
C PHE A 346 16.24 -15.87 -10.99
N GLU A 347 15.73 -16.19 -12.16
CA GLU A 347 15.42 -17.56 -12.55
C GLU A 347 16.66 -18.46 -12.48
N SER A 348 17.79 -18.00 -13.01
CA SER A 348 19.05 -18.73 -12.96
C SER A 348 19.57 -18.92 -11.52
N SER A 349 19.35 -17.91 -10.65
CA SER A 349 19.74 -18.01 -9.24
C SER A 349 18.88 -19.00 -8.49
N ILE A 350 17.57 -19.03 -8.74
CA ILE A 350 16.69 -20.04 -8.14
C ILE A 350 17.04 -21.45 -8.62
N ASP A 351 17.42 -21.63 -9.89
CA ASP A 351 17.93 -22.93 -10.38
C ASP A 351 19.14 -23.40 -9.58
N THR A 352 20.08 -22.50 -9.31
CA THR A 352 21.27 -22.78 -8.50
C THR A 352 20.90 -23.11 -7.05
N VAL A 353 19.98 -22.33 -6.46
CA VAL A 353 19.48 -22.53 -5.09
C VAL A 353 18.84 -23.92 -4.95
N LEU A 354 17.91 -24.26 -5.86
CA LEU A 354 17.24 -25.56 -5.87
C LEU A 354 18.24 -26.71 -5.93
N ALA A 355 19.26 -26.63 -6.79
CA ALA A 355 20.29 -27.63 -6.90
C ALA A 355 21.13 -27.76 -5.62
N ARG A 356 21.50 -26.66 -4.96
CA ARG A 356 22.27 -26.66 -3.71
C ARG A 356 21.46 -27.18 -2.52
N VAL A 357 20.19 -26.84 -2.42
CA VAL A 357 19.31 -27.39 -1.38
C VAL A 357 19.15 -28.89 -1.56
N ALA A 358 18.91 -29.36 -2.80
CA ALA A 358 18.83 -30.80 -3.10
C ALA A 358 20.14 -31.56 -2.81
N ALA A 359 21.29 -30.90 -2.98
CA ALA A 359 22.61 -31.47 -2.65
C ALA A 359 22.94 -31.34 -1.15
N GLY A 360 22.12 -30.71 -0.31
CA GLY A 360 22.40 -30.51 1.11
C GLY A 360 23.52 -29.51 1.40
N THR A 361 23.89 -28.66 0.42
CA THR A 361 24.94 -27.64 0.53
C THR A 361 24.40 -26.25 0.83
N MET A 362 23.09 -26.09 0.98
CA MET A 362 22.39 -24.87 1.34
C MET A 362 21.17 -25.21 2.19
N THR A 363 20.94 -24.46 3.25
CA THR A 363 19.75 -24.59 4.09
C THR A 363 18.53 -23.93 3.43
N ILE A 364 17.32 -24.30 3.85
CA ILE A 364 16.10 -23.72 3.32
C ILE A 364 15.95 -22.24 3.71
N ASP A 365 16.45 -21.86 4.89
CA ASP A 365 16.45 -20.46 5.35
C ASP A 365 17.36 -19.58 4.48
N GLU A 366 18.56 -20.06 4.15
CA GLU A 366 19.47 -19.37 3.22
C GLU A 366 18.81 -19.23 1.83
N ALA A 367 18.16 -20.30 1.35
CA ALA A 367 17.42 -20.30 0.09
C ALA A 367 16.28 -19.25 0.09
N THR A 368 15.52 -19.20 1.17
CA THR A 368 14.40 -18.24 1.34
C THR A 368 14.91 -16.79 1.37
N ASN A 369 16.01 -16.54 2.07
CA ASN A 369 16.65 -15.22 2.10
C ASN A 369 17.11 -14.79 0.70
N ILE A 370 17.73 -15.70 -0.08
CA ILE A 370 18.15 -15.41 -1.46
C ILE A 370 16.92 -15.14 -2.35
N ALA A 371 15.88 -15.97 -2.26
CA ALA A 371 14.64 -15.80 -3.02
C ALA A 371 13.94 -14.47 -2.72
N SER A 372 14.11 -13.92 -1.52
CA SER A 372 13.50 -12.65 -1.09
C SER A 372 14.28 -11.39 -1.52
N LEU A 373 15.56 -11.51 -1.93
CA LEU A 373 16.40 -10.36 -2.28
C LEU A 373 15.79 -9.41 -3.30
N PRO A 374 15.08 -9.88 -4.37
CA PRO A 374 14.48 -8.98 -5.35
C PRO A 374 13.41 -8.05 -4.79
N GLN A 375 12.81 -8.38 -3.65
CA GLN A 375 11.75 -7.56 -3.04
C GLN A 375 12.26 -6.17 -2.62
N ALA A 376 13.57 -6.01 -2.44
CA ALA A 376 14.22 -4.73 -2.21
C ALA A 376 14.43 -3.90 -3.49
N VAL A 377 14.29 -4.48 -4.69
CA VAL A 377 14.49 -3.80 -5.99
C VAL A 377 13.22 -3.02 -6.37
N ARG A 378 12.89 -2.02 -5.56
CA ARG A 378 11.73 -1.14 -5.77
C ARG A 378 12.20 0.27 -6.12
N GLY A 379 11.33 1.05 -6.74
CA GLY A 379 11.60 2.44 -7.10
C GLY A 379 11.59 2.69 -8.60
N TYR A 380 11.98 3.90 -9.00
CA TYR A 380 11.97 4.35 -10.40
C TYR A 380 13.33 4.92 -10.77
N GLU A 381 13.65 4.84 -12.06
CA GLU A 381 14.84 5.46 -12.65
C GLU A 381 16.15 5.10 -11.89
N ASP A 382 16.94 6.10 -11.53
CA ASP A 382 18.26 5.91 -10.91
C ASP A 382 18.22 5.09 -9.62
N LEU A 383 17.17 5.28 -8.80
CA LEU A 383 16.99 4.51 -7.56
C LEU A 383 16.80 3.01 -7.83
N LYS A 384 16.10 2.65 -8.92
CA LYS A 384 15.92 1.23 -9.26
C LYS A 384 17.23 0.63 -9.78
N ILE A 385 18.04 1.40 -10.50
CA ILE A 385 19.36 0.96 -10.98
C ILE A 385 20.28 0.67 -9.77
N GLU A 386 20.38 1.62 -8.84
CA GLU A 386 21.17 1.46 -7.62
C GLU A 386 20.77 0.20 -6.83
N ARG A 387 19.47 0.01 -6.63
CA ARG A 387 18.95 -1.18 -5.92
C ARG A 387 19.18 -2.49 -6.67
N ALA A 388 19.13 -2.47 -7.99
CA ALA A 388 19.47 -3.61 -8.81
C ALA A 388 20.96 -4.00 -8.66
N ASP A 389 21.85 -3.03 -8.57
CA ASP A 389 23.27 -3.27 -8.35
C ASP A 389 23.55 -3.81 -6.95
N ILE A 390 22.85 -3.30 -5.92
CA ILE A 390 22.89 -3.85 -4.56
C ILE A 390 22.39 -5.31 -4.56
N TYR A 391 21.26 -5.59 -5.24
CA TYR A 391 20.73 -6.94 -5.38
C TYR A 391 21.76 -7.88 -6.01
N ARG A 392 22.38 -7.49 -7.15
CA ARG A 392 23.40 -8.29 -7.82
C ARG A 392 24.60 -8.59 -6.92
N SER A 393 25.05 -7.59 -6.15
CA SER A 393 26.16 -7.75 -5.21
C SER A 393 25.83 -8.71 -4.08
N LYS A 394 24.64 -8.56 -3.46
CA LYS A 394 24.17 -9.48 -2.41
C LYS A 394 24.01 -10.91 -2.92
N LEU A 395 23.44 -11.06 -4.11
CA LEU A 395 23.25 -12.36 -4.76
C LEU A 395 24.59 -13.04 -5.05
N ALA A 396 25.57 -12.30 -5.60
CA ALA A 396 26.90 -12.81 -5.84
C ALA A 396 27.60 -13.27 -4.55
N THR A 397 27.44 -12.52 -3.46
CA THR A 397 27.99 -12.91 -2.15
C THR A 397 27.31 -14.15 -1.59
N ALA A 398 26.00 -14.30 -1.75
CA ALA A 398 25.24 -15.43 -1.22
C ALA A 398 25.42 -16.72 -2.03
N LEU A 399 25.68 -16.59 -3.33
CA LEU A 399 25.93 -17.77 -4.20
C LEU A 399 27.41 -18.13 -4.34
N GLY A 400 28.33 -17.31 -3.86
CA GLY A 400 29.76 -17.62 -3.80
C GLY A 400 30.43 -17.47 -5.12
#